data_05c34d3f211c6086b39512dc30dbee1a
#
_entry.id   05c34d3f211c6086b39512dc30dbee1a
#
_cell.length_a   1.000
_cell.length_b   1.000
_cell.length_c   1.000
_cell.angle_alpha   90.00
_cell.angle_beta   90.00
_cell.angle_gamma   90.00
#
_symmetry.space_group_name_H-M   'P 1'
#
loop_
_entity.id
_entity.type
_entity.pdbx_description
1 polymer ?
#
loop_
_entity_poly.entity_id
_entity_poly.type
_entity_poly.pdbx_seq_one_letter_code
_entity_poly.pdbx_strand_id
1 'polypeptide(L)'
;MKGSFIWYTQRYTSLIILCYLIYILSFIFTNQDINFFSWSDFFLSFQVRFLSSIVFLVIVLHAFIGLWTVGTDYLTKRTLGYLNISLSRGADALRYIYYLIFGLLGVMYLTAIFYIIWL
;
A
#
# COMPACT_ATOMS: atom_id res chain seq x y z
N MET A 1 -9.14 -7.54 16.91
CA MET A 1 -7.68 -7.41 16.75
C MET A 1 -7.13 -6.45 17.80
N LYS A 2 -6.04 -6.82 18.44
CA LYS A 2 -5.44 -5.92 19.45
C LYS A 2 -4.78 -4.75 18.74
N GLY A 3 -4.98 -3.53 19.27
CA GLY A 3 -4.40 -2.32 18.69
C GLY A 3 -2.88 -2.35 18.62
N SER A 4 -2.22 -3.01 19.57
CA SER A 4 -0.77 -3.20 19.56
C SER A 4 -0.30 -4.02 18.35
N PHE A 5 -1.05 -5.06 17.97
CA PHE A 5 -0.74 -5.89 16.81
C PHE A 5 -0.79 -5.05 15.51
N ILE A 6 -1.83 -4.25 15.36
CA ILE A 6 -1.98 -3.35 14.20
C ILE A 6 -0.83 -2.34 14.14
N TRP A 7 -0.47 -1.78 15.29
CA TRP A 7 0.61 -0.80 15.40
C TRP A 7 1.97 -1.40 15.00
N TYR A 8 2.29 -2.60 15.50
CA TYR A 8 3.53 -3.29 15.14
C TYR A 8 3.55 -3.67 13.66
N THR A 9 2.44 -4.20 13.14
CA THR A 9 2.34 -4.57 11.71
C THR A 9 2.60 -3.35 10.83
N GLN A 10 2.02 -2.21 11.17
CA GLN A 10 2.20 -0.98 10.38
C GLN A 10 3.66 -0.53 10.40
N ARG A 11 4.34 -0.66 11.53
CA ARG A 11 5.76 -0.30 11.66
C ARG A 11 6.67 -1.26 10.89
N TYR A 12 6.49 -2.55 11.05
CA TYR A 12 7.34 -3.54 10.37
C TYR A 12 7.13 -3.51 8.86
N THR A 13 5.91 -3.35 8.39
CA THR A 13 5.65 -3.24 6.94
C THR A 13 6.32 -2.00 6.35
N SER A 14 6.32 -0.87 7.06
CA SER A 14 7.00 0.33 6.59
C SER A 14 8.51 0.13 6.48
N LEU A 15 9.13 -0.59 7.41
CA LEU A 15 10.55 -0.90 7.36
C LEU A 15 10.90 -1.80 6.16
N ILE A 16 10.07 -2.79 5.87
CA ILE A 16 10.26 -3.68 4.72
C ILE A 16 10.19 -2.87 3.42
N ILE A 17 9.20 -2.00 3.30
CA ILE A 17 9.04 -1.13 2.13
C ILE A 17 10.27 -0.21 1.96
N LEU A 18 10.74 0.37 3.06
CA LEU A 18 11.92 1.24 3.04
C LEU A 18 13.18 0.47 2.59
N CYS A 19 13.38 -0.74 3.09
CA CYS A 19 14.51 -1.58 2.68
C CYS A 19 14.46 -1.91 1.20
N TYR A 20 13.27 -2.20 0.67
CA TYR A 20 13.10 -2.45 -0.77
C TYR A 20 13.44 -1.21 -1.60
N LEU A 21 12.98 -0.04 -1.17
CA LEU A 21 13.29 1.22 -1.87
C LEU A 21 14.80 1.48 -1.87
N ILE A 22 15.47 1.25 -0.74
CA ILE A 22 16.93 1.42 -0.64
C ILE A 22 17.62 0.45 -1.60
N TYR A 23 17.14 -0.79 -1.70
CA TYR A 23 17.70 -1.79 -2.60
C TYR A 23 17.59 -1.35 -4.07
N ILE A 24 16.40 -0.86 -4.49
CA ILE A 24 16.21 -0.35 -5.85
C ILE A 24 17.10 0.87 -6.12
N LEU A 25 17.15 1.80 -5.17
CA LEU A 25 18.00 2.99 -5.31
C LEU A 25 19.49 2.64 -5.38
N SER A 26 19.93 1.63 -4.63
CA SER A 26 21.32 1.18 -4.69
C SER A 26 21.68 0.64 -6.08
N PHE A 27 20.74 -0.07 -6.73
CA PHE A 27 20.93 -0.50 -8.12
C PHE A 27 21.11 0.70 -9.05
N ILE A 28 20.26 1.72 -8.90
CA ILE A 28 20.31 2.94 -9.73
C ILE A 28 21.65 3.67 -9.54
N PHE A 29 22.10 3.82 -8.29
CA PHE A 29 23.33 4.58 -7.99
C PHE A 29 24.62 3.82 -8.33
N THR A 30 24.61 2.49 -8.30
CA THR A 30 25.80 1.69 -8.61
C THR A 30 25.99 1.45 -10.10
N ASN A 31 24.96 1.62 -10.91
CA ASN A 31 25.04 1.47 -12.36
C ASN A 31 25.08 2.84 -13.02
N GLN A 32 26.20 3.17 -13.68
CA GLN A 32 26.38 4.47 -14.30
C GLN A 32 25.61 4.62 -15.60
N ASP A 33 25.45 3.54 -16.35
CA ASP A 33 24.78 3.53 -17.65
C ASP A 33 23.52 2.67 -17.59
N ILE A 34 22.44 3.23 -17.01
CA ILE A 34 21.15 2.54 -16.95
C ILE A 34 20.44 2.76 -18.29
N ASN A 35 20.19 1.66 -19.03
CA ASN A 35 19.39 1.67 -20.22
C ASN A 35 18.24 0.68 -20.07
N PHE A 36 17.40 0.61 -21.09
CA PHE A 36 16.24 -0.30 -21.06
C PHE A 36 16.64 -1.74 -20.77
N PHE A 37 17.75 -2.20 -21.37
CA PHE A 37 18.16 -3.59 -21.23
C PHE A 37 18.66 -3.91 -19.82
N SER A 38 19.50 -3.05 -19.23
CA SER A 38 19.99 -3.27 -17.85
C SER A 38 18.86 -3.18 -16.83
N TRP A 39 17.94 -2.26 -17.02
CA TRP A 39 16.77 -2.10 -16.16
C TRP A 39 15.84 -3.31 -16.25
N SER A 40 15.57 -3.77 -17.49
CA SER A 40 14.73 -4.95 -17.73
C SER A 40 15.37 -6.22 -17.16
N ASP A 41 16.65 -6.42 -17.36
CA ASP A 41 17.36 -7.58 -16.82
C ASP A 41 17.29 -7.62 -15.30
N PHE A 42 17.44 -6.45 -14.64
CA PHE A 42 17.34 -6.37 -13.20
C PHE A 42 15.93 -6.74 -12.71
N PHE A 43 14.89 -6.12 -13.27
CA PHE A 43 13.53 -6.36 -12.81
C PHE A 43 12.96 -7.70 -13.25
N LEU A 44 13.46 -8.28 -14.34
CA LEU A 44 13.00 -9.58 -14.83
C LEU A 44 13.77 -10.75 -14.22
N SER A 45 14.83 -10.50 -13.45
CA SER A 45 15.51 -11.56 -12.72
C SER A 45 14.57 -12.22 -11.71
N PHE A 46 14.70 -13.53 -11.53
CA PHE A 46 13.81 -14.28 -10.64
C PHE A 46 13.85 -13.74 -9.21
N GLN A 47 15.04 -13.40 -8.72
CA GLN A 47 15.22 -12.87 -7.36
C GLN A 47 14.44 -11.56 -7.16
N VAL A 48 14.53 -10.64 -8.10
CA VAL A 48 13.85 -9.35 -8.01
C VAL A 48 12.34 -9.54 -8.20
N ARG A 49 11.91 -10.41 -9.09
CA ARG A 49 10.48 -10.74 -9.26
C ARG A 49 9.88 -11.27 -7.97
N PHE A 50 10.56 -12.24 -7.35
CA PHE A 50 10.08 -12.85 -6.10
C PHE A 50 10.03 -11.81 -4.98
N LEU A 51 11.11 -11.04 -4.82
CA LEU A 51 11.19 -9.98 -3.81
C LEU A 51 10.11 -8.92 -4.03
N SER A 52 9.93 -8.47 -5.28
CA SER A 52 8.91 -7.48 -5.63
C SER A 52 7.50 -7.98 -5.33
N SER A 53 7.22 -9.26 -5.60
CA SER A 53 5.90 -9.85 -5.30
C SER A 53 5.60 -9.78 -3.81
N ILE A 54 6.56 -10.16 -2.96
CA ILE A 54 6.40 -10.09 -1.51
C ILE A 54 6.21 -8.65 -1.06
N VAL A 55 7.01 -7.73 -1.57
CA VAL A 55 6.96 -6.32 -1.16
C VAL A 55 5.66 -5.67 -1.58
N PHE A 56 5.13 -5.99 -2.77
CA PHE A 56 3.83 -5.44 -3.18
C PHE A 56 2.68 -5.95 -2.33
N LEU A 57 2.72 -7.20 -1.87
CA LEU A 57 1.77 -7.68 -0.86
C LEU A 57 1.88 -6.88 0.43
N VAL A 58 3.09 -6.62 0.87
CA VAL A 58 3.35 -5.82 2.08
C VAL A 58 2.87 -4.38 1.90
N ILE A 59 3.07 -3.79 0.72
CA ILE A 59 2.57 -2.43 0.42
C ILE A 59 1.05 -2.38 0.53
N VAL A 60 0.35 -3.34 -0.03
CA VAL A 60 -1.12 -3.38 0.03
C VAL A 60 -1.60 -3.58 1.46
N LEU A 61 -0.94 -4.46 2.23
CA LEU A 61 -1.26 -4.64 3.65
C LEU A 61 -1.07 -3.35 4.44
N HIS A 62 0.06 -2.68 4.23
CA HIS A 62 0.36 -1.40 4.88
C HIS A 62 -0.69 -0.34 4.52
N ALA A 63 -1.03 -0.25 3.23
CA ALA A 63 -2.03 0.70 2.75
C ALA A 63 -3.42 0.39 3.34
N PHE A 64 -3.83 -0.88 3.38
CA PHE A 64 -5.11 -1.25 3.95
C PHE A 64 -5.22 -0.90 5.43
N ILE A 65 -4.19 -1.18 6.21
CA ILE A 65 -4.17 -0.85 7.63
C ILE A 65 -4.25 0.67 7.80
N GLY A 66 -3.46 1.43 7.04
CA GLY A 66 -3.47 2.89 7.10
C GLY A 66 -4.80 3.49 6.72
N LEU A 67 -5.38 3.02 5.62
CA LEU A 67 -6.67 3.52 5.13
C LEU A 67 -7.81 3.13 6.06
N TRP A 68 -7.78 1.91 6.62
CA TRP A 68 -8.76 1.49 7.61
C TRP A 68 -8.70 2.37 8.87
N THR A 69 -7.51 2.69 9.33
CA THR A 69 -7.31 3.58 10.49
C THR A 69 -7.89 4.97 10.20
N VAL A 70 -7.63 5.52 9.02
CA VAL A 70 -8.22 6.81 8.61
C VAL A 70 -9.74 6.73 8.63
N GLY A 71 -10.31 5.66 8.10
CA GLY A 71 -11.76 5.49 8.08
C GLY A 71 -12.37 5.39 9.47
N THR A 72 -11.73 4.67 10.40
CA THR A 72 -12.24 4.52 11.76
C THR A 72 -12.06 5.78 12.61
N ASP A 73 -11.00 6.54 12.38
CA ASP A 73 -10.67 7.71 13.21
C ASP A 73 -11.30 9.00 12.69
N TYR A 74 -11.39 9.16 11.37
CA TYR A 74 -11.80 10.43 10.76
C TYR A 74 -13.20 10.40 10.14
N LEU A 75 -13.67 9.26 9.64
CA LEU A 75 -15.01 9.14 9.08
C LEU A 75 -16.02 8.74 10.16
N THR A 76 -16.09 9.55 11.20
CA THR A 76 -17.00 9.36 12.34
C THR A 76 -17.99 10.51 12.41
N LYS A 77 -19.12 10.27 13.06
CA LYS A 77 -20.14 11.32 13.29
C LYS A 77 -19.55 12.53 14.01
N ARG A 78 -18.65 12.29 14.95
CA ARG A 78 -18.00 13.37 15.71
C ARG A 78 -17.11 14.24 14.82
N THR A 79 -16.22 13.61 14.06
CA THR A 79 -15.26 14.34 13.21
C THR A 79 -15.97 15.07 12.07
N LEU A 80 -16.90 14.41 11.40
CA LEU A 80 -17.65 15.00 10.30
C LEU A 80 -18.63 16.07 10.80
N GLY A 81 -19.08 15.95 12.05
CA GLY A 81 -19.94 16.97 12.68
C GLY A 81 -19.27 18.31 12.83
N TYR A 82 -17.94 18.37 12.97
CA TYR A 82 -17.21 19.63 13.00
C TYR A 82 -17.23 20.35 11.65
N LEU A 83 -17.37 19.59 10.56
CA LEU A 83 -17.39 20.16 9.22
C LEU A 83 -18.81 20.52 8.78
N ASN A 84 -19.76 19.58 8.95
CA ASN A 84 -21.13 19.77 8.51
C ASN A 84 -22.03 18.73 9.18
N ILE A 85 -23.19 19.18 9.64
CA ILE A 85 -24.20 18.30 10.28
C ILE A 85 -24.71 17.26 9.29
N SER A 86 -24.92 17.63 8.04
CA SER A 86 -25.37 16.72 6.99
C SER A 86 -24.38 15.58 6.76
N LEU A 87 -23.08 15.90 6.76
CA LEU A 87 -22.01 14.89 6.64
C LEU A 87 -21.99 13.96 7.84
N SER A 88 -22.22 14.48 9.05
CA SER A 88 -22.29 13.68 10.26
C SER A 88 -23.39 12.63 10.20
N ARG A 89 -24.56 12.99 9.65
CA ARG A 89 -25.69 12.04 9.50
C ARG A 89 -25.35 10.90 8.55
N GLY A 90 -24.56 11.17 7.54
CA GLY A 90 -24.14 10.17 6.56
C GLY A 90 -22.79 9.50 6.85
N ALA A 91 -22.24 9.69 8.06
CA ALA A 91 -20.89 9.19 8.40
C ALA A 91 -20.74 7.68 8.17
N ASP A 92 -21.70 6.88 8.60
CA ASP A 92 -21.63 5.43 8.44
C ASP A 92 -21.64 5.02 6.96
N ALA A 93 -22.51 5.66 6.16
CA ALA A 93 -22.57 5.40 4.71
C ALA A 93 -21.28 5.82 4.02
N LEU A 94 -20.73 6.98 4.38
CA LEU A 94 -19.45 7.45 3.83
C LEU A 94 -18.31 6.49 4.15
N ARG A 95 -18.28 5.97 5.37
CA ARG A 95 -17.25 5.01 5.79
C ARG A 95 -17.35 3.70 5.03
N TYR A 96 -18.57 3.16 4.82
CA TYR A 96 -18.77 1.96 4.01
C TYR A 96 -18.35 2.16 2.56
N ILE A 97 -18.73 3.28 1.95
CA ILE A 97 -18.33 3.61 0.59
C ILE A 97 -16.80 3.71 0.49
N TYR A 98 -16.18 4.36 1.46
CA TYR A 98 -14.73 4.49 1.54
C TYR A 98 -14.04 3.13 1.60
N TYR A 99 -14.49 2.23 2.47
CA TYR A 99 -13.92 0.89 2.57
C TYR A 99 -14.11 0.09 1.29
N LEU A 100 -15.27 0.20 0.66
CA LEU A 100 -15.55 -0.47 -0.60
C LEU A 100 -14.61 0.00 -1.70
N ILE A 101 -14.43 1.30 -1.83
CA ILE A 101 -13.57 1.89 -2.87
C ILE A 101 -12.13 1.44 -2.70
N PHE A 102 -11.53 1.61 -1.52
CA PHE A 102 -10.14 1.22 -1.38
C PHE A 102 -9.94 -0.30 -1.39
N GLY A 103 -10.93 -1.08 -0.98
CA GLY A 103 -10.89 -2.54 -1.11
C GLY A 103 -10.84 -2.97 -2.57
N LEU A 104 -11.72 -2.40 -3.40
CA LEU A 104 -11.74 -2.67 -4.85
C LEU A 104 -10.42 -2.23 -5.51
N LEU A 105 -9.95 -1.04 -5.19
CA LEU A 105 -8.70 -0.53 -5.75
C LEU A 105 -7.51 -1.40 -5.34
N GLY A 106 -7.49 -1.90 -4.12
CA GLY A 106 -6.43 -2.80 -3.66
C GLY A 106 -6.42 -4.13 -4.40
N VAL A 107 -7.59 -4.72 -4.62
CA VAL A 107 -7.70 -5.96 -5.39
C VAL A 107 -7.26 -5.76 -6.83
N MET A 108 -7.71 -4.67 -7.46
CA MET A 108 -7.30 -4.33 -8.83
C MET A 108 -5.79 -4.10 -8.92
N TYR A 109 -5.23 -3.38 -7.95
CA TYR A 109 -3.80 -3.11 -7.89
C TYR A 109 -2.99 -4.40 -7.78
N LEU A 110 -3.35 -5.28 -6.85
CA LEU A 110 -2.66 -6.56 -6.69
C LEU A 110 -2.73 -7.40 -7.96
N THR A 111 -3.91 -7.54 -8.55
CA THR A 111 -4.11 -8.30 -9.77
C THR A 111 -3.24 -7.77 -10.89
N ALA A 112 -3.24 -6.46 -11.10
CA ALA A 112 -2.46 -5.82 -12.15
C ALA A 112 -0.96 -5.99 -11.92
N ILE A 113 -0.48 -5.79 -10.70
CA ILE A 113 0.95 -5.90 -10.37
C ILE A 113 1.44 -7.33 -10.55
N PHE A 114 0.71 -8.32 -10.05
CA PHE A 114 1.11 -9.73 -10.22
C PHE A 114 1.08 -10.14 -11.69
N TYR A 115 0.10 -9.67 -12.43
CA TYR A 115 0.04 -9.93 -13.87
C TYR A 115 1.28 -9.36 -14.58
N ILE A 116 1.67 -8.14 -14.28
CA ILE A 116 2.83 -7.49 -14.89
C ILE A 116 4.13 -8.20 -14.49
N ILE A 117 4.29 -8.55 -13.22
CA ILE A 117 5.53 -9.16 -12.73
C ILE A 117 5.74 -10.56 -13.32
N TRP A 118 4.67 -11.36 -13.42
CA TRP A 118 4.76 -12.76 -13.80
C TRP A 118 4.27 -13.05 -15.22
N LEU A 119 4.13 -12.03 -16.01
CA LEU A 119 3.71 -12.19 -17.41
C LEU A 119 4.75 -12.96 -18.24
#